data_13b2afc6b844f2dfc9d9dd716f492271
#
_entry.id   13b2afc6b844f2dfc9d9dd716f492271
#
_cell.length_a   1.000
_cell.length_b   1.000
_cell.length_c   1.000
_cell.angle_alpha   90.00
_cell.angle_beta   90.00
_cell.angle_gamma   90.00
#
_symmetry.space_group_name_H-M   'P 1'
#
loop_
_entity.id
_entity.type
_entity.pdbx_description
1 polymer ?
#
loop_
_entity_poly.entity_id
_entity_poly.type
_entity_poly.pdbx_seq_one_letter_code
_entity_poly.pdbx_strand_id
1 'polypeptide(L)'
;MYKRQLENIDYDFKSKLFETFLKESISKKNWGQYFTPLKVVRAIVNMADIEPGMSICDPACGVGKFLLEPILHSLDRLYAVSTDEAGNEKLLPQITISGFDKGFDKDEQKTIILAKANMLIYMSGMIKEHPGLTKQFAELFNKTFTLQTNSILGTLAKPITEEYDLILTNPPYVMSGSSNLKEEIAKDDALKKYFS
;
A
#
# COMPACT_ATOMS: atom_id res chain seq x y z
N MET A 1 -7.86 -17.07 28.42
CA MET A 1 -6.60 -17.74 28.00
C MET A 1 -6.27 -17.49 26.53
N TYR A 2 -7.22 -17.52 25.60
CA TYR A 2 -6.97 -17.33 24.17
C TYR A 2 -6.57 -15.89 23.73
N LYS A 3 -6.98 -14.85 24.44
CA LYS A 3 -6.62 -13.44 24.08
C LYS A 3 -5.12 -13.16 24.12
N ARG A 4 -4.38 -13.74 25.09
CA ARG A 4 -2.91 -13.52 25.20
C ARG A 4 -2.08 -14.24 24.13
N GLN A 5 -2.61 -15.30 23.52
CA GLN A 5 -1.89 -16.03 22.47
C GLN A 5 -1.87 -15.32 21.13
N LEU A 6 -2.91 -14.50 20.82
CA LEU A 6 -2.96 -13.67 19.61
C LEU A 6 -2.08 -12.42 19.67
N GLU A 7 -1.76 -11.95 20.87
CA GLU A 7 -0.92 -10.75 21.08
C GLU A 7 0.57 -10.99 20.76
N ASN A 8 1.04 -12.23 20.86
CA ASN A 8 2.44 -12.61 20.60
C ASN A 8 2.65 -13.26 19.22
N ILE A 9 1.66 -13.20 18.34
CA ILE A 9 1.82 -13.74 16.99
C ILE A 9 2.66 -12.76 16.17
N ASP A 10 3.73 -13.28 15.59
CA ASP A 10 4.63 -12.59 14.68
C ASP A 10 3.85 -11.89 13.54
N TYR A 11 4.27 -10.68 13.19
CA TYR A 11 3.68 -9.89 12.10
C TYR A 11 3.71 -10.63 10.76
N ASP A 12 4.76 -11.39 10.49
CA ASP A 12 4.86 -12.22 9.29
C ASP A 12 3.76 -13.28 9.23
N PHE A 13 3.41 -13.88 10.37
CA PHE A 13 2.32 -14.84 10.45
C PHE A 13 0.95 -14.15 10.24
N LYS A 14 0.74 -12.98 10.85
CA LYS A 14 -0.50 -12.19 10.67
C LYS A 14 -0.67 -11.80 9.20
N SER A 15 0.38 -11.29 8.58
CA SER A 15 0.39 -10.93 7.15
C SER A 15 0.12 -12.14 6.26
N LYS A 16 0.77 -13.27 6.54
CA LYS A 16 0.59 -14.51 5.78
C LYS A 16 -0.80 -15.12 5.96
N LEU A 17 -1.35 -15.07 7.17
CA LEU A 17 -2.72 -15.50 7.44
C LEU A 17 -3.71 -14.68 6.62
N PHE A 18 -3.51 -13.36 6.63
CA PHE A 18 -4.34 -12.44 5.88
C PHE A 18 -4.24 -12.68 4.37
N GLU A 19 -3.02 -12.85 3.83
CA GLU A 19 -2.82 -13.26 2.42
C GLU A 19 -3.53 -14.56 2.07
N THR A 20 -3.59 -15.51 3.00
CA THR A 20 -4.28 -16.78 2.77
C THR A 20 -5.79 -16.59 2.66
N PHE A 21 -6.38 -15.79 3.56
CA PHE A 21 -7.79 -15.42 3.45
C PHE A 21 -8.11 -14.70 2.13
N LEU A 22 -7.18 -13.88 1.64
CA LEU A 22 -7.35 -13.17 0.38
C LEU A 22 -7.27 -14.10 -0.82
N LYS A 23 -6.39 -15.10 -0.78
CA LYS A 23 -6.30 -16.14 -1.81
C LYS A 23 -7.62 -16.84 -2.05
N GLU A 24 -8.38 -17.03 -1.00
CA GLU A 24 -9.69 -17.66 -1.07
C GLU A 24 -10.79 -16.71 -1.56
N SER A 25 -10.61 -15.40 -1.34
CA SER A 25 -11.61 -14.36 -1.62
C SER A 25 -11.50 -13.74 -3.00
N ILE A 26 -10.31 -13.78 -3.62
CA ILE A 26 -10.05 -13.24 -4.96
C ILE A 26 -10.04 -14.39 -5.98
N SER A 27 -10.65 -14.17 -7.13
CA SER A 27 -10.73 -15.22 -8.16
C SER A 27 -9.32 -15.70 -8.55
N LYS A 28 -9.16 -17.03 -8.70
CA LYS A 28 -7.88 -17.68 -9.05
C LYS A 28 -7.27 -17.16 -10.36
N LYS A 29 -8.06 -16.53 -11.23
CA LYS A 29 -7.61 -15.96 -12.51
C LYS A 29 -6.72 -14.73 -12.35
N ASN A 30 -6.94 -13.93 -11.30
CA ASN A 30 -6.27 -12.65 -11.11
C ASN A 30 -5.15 -12.72 -10.06
N TRP A 31 -5.02 -13.85 -9.38
CA TRP A 31 -4.13 -14.02 -8.25
C TRP A 31 -2.64 -13.81 -8.57
N GLY A 32 -2.15 -14.32 -9.69
CA GLY A 32 -0.74 -14.24 -10.08
C GLY A 32 -0.25 -12.83 -10.42
N GLN A 33 -1.16 -11.88 -10.58
CA GLN A 33 -0.84 -10.49 -10.96
C GLN A 33 -0.52 -9.60 -9.76
N TYR A 34 -0.90 -9.99 -8.52
CA TYR A 34 -0.93 -9.08 -7.38
C TYR A 34 0.14 -9.31 -6.32
N PHE A 35 0.95 -10.36 -6.44
CA PHE A 35 1.83 -10.74 -5.33
C PHE A 35 3.29 -10.90 -5.71
N THR A 36 4.06 -9.87 -5.39
CA THR A 36 5.53 -9.98 -5.36
C THR A 36 5.94 -10.88 -4.17
N PRO A 37 6.81 -11.88 -4.37
CA PRO A 37 7.30 -12.71 -3.29
C PRO A 37 7.97 -11.85 -2.20
N LEU A 38 7.65 -12.12 -0.94
CA LEU A 38 8.13 -11.31 0.20
C LEU A 38 9.66 -11.22 0.26
N LYS A 39 10.37 -12.28 -0.10
CA LYS A 39 11.85 -12.27 -0.16
C LYS A 39 12.38 -11.23 -1.17
N VAL A 40 11.71 -11.06 -2.30
CA VAL A 40 12.07 -10.06 -3.31
C VAL A 40 11.76 -8.65 -2.79
N VAL A 41 10.59 -8.46 -2.19
CA VAL A 41 10.22 -7.17 -1.56
C VAL A 41 11.27 -6.76 -0.53
N ARG A 42 11.63 -7.66 0.39
CA ARG A 42 12.64 -7.41 1.44
C ARG A 42 14.01 -7.07 0.86
N ALA A 43 14.45 -7.81 -0.15
CA ALA A 43 15.73 -7.53 -0.78
C ALA A 43 15.78 -6.12 -1.38
N ILE A 44 14.73 -5.73 -2.11
CA ILE A 44 14.63 -4.39 -2.73
C ILE A 44 14.53 -3.29 -1.68
N VAL A 45 13.66 -3.46 -0.68
CA VAL A 45 13.48 -2.46 0.39
C VAL A 45 14.75 -2.27 1.21
N ASN A 46 15.49 -3.35 1.52
CA ASN A 46 16.76 -3.27 2.23
C ASN A 46 17.86 -2.55 1.43
N MET A 47 17.78 -2.57 0.09
CA MET A 47 18.72 -1.84 -0.78
C MET A 47 18.35 -0.36 -0.93
N ALA A 48 17.13 0.01 -0.62
CA ALA A 48 16.59 1.34 -0.88
C ALA A 48 16.95 2.37 0.18
N ASP A 49 17.52 1.95 1.32
CA ASP A 49 17.99 2.81 2.43
C ASP A 49 16.97 3.89 2.83
N ILE A 50 15.78 3.45 3.21
CA ILE A 50 14.65 4.34 3.49
C ILE A 50 14.83 5.03 4.84
N GLU A 51 14.84 6.38 4.81
CA GLU A 51 15.09 7.25 5.96
C GLU A 51 13.89 8.14 6.30
N PRO A 52 13.79 8.59 7.56
CA PRO A 52 12.84 9.65 7.94
C PRO A 52 13.03 10.91 7.09
N GLY A 53 11.93 11.53 6.74
CA GLY A 53 11.89 12.70 5.85
C GLY A 53 11.59 12.36 4.40
N MET A 54 11.80 11.11 3.99
CA MET A 54 11.54 10.68 2.62
C MET A 54 10.05 10.58 2.29
N SER A 55 9.76 10.76 1.01
CA SER A 55 8.48 10.45 0.37
C SER A 55 8.64 9.25 -0.57
N ILE A 56 7.83 8.22 -0.36
CA ILE A 56 7.88 6.98 -1.16
C ILE A 56 6.54 6.70 -1.83
N CYS A 57 6.59 6.18 -3.05
CA CYS A 57 5.42 5.91 -3.86
C CYS A 57 5.46 4.51 -4.48
N ASP A 58 4.27 3.90 -4.56
CA ASP A 58 4.01 2.75 -5.42
C ASP A 58 2.75 3.03 -6.25
N PRO A 59 2.88 3.33 -7.55
CA PRO A 59 1.75 3.63 -8.43
C PRO A 59 0.91 2.40 -8.82
N ALA A 60 1.34 1.20 -8.44
CA ALA A 60 0.63 -0.07 -8.65
C ALA A 60 0.73 -0.93 -7.40
N CYS A 61 0.34 -0.36 -6.25
CA CYS A 61 0.72 -0.84 -4.92
C CYS A 61 0.12 -2.20 -4.53
N GLY A 62 -0.93 -2.64 -5.20
CA GLY A 62 -1.60 -3.86 -4.82
C GLY A 62 -1.98 -3.85 -3.34
N VAL A 63 -1.54 -4.84 -2.59
CA VAL A 63 -1.76 -4.95 -1.13
C VAL A 63 -0.74 -4.16 -0.29
N GLY A 64 0.06 -3.32 -0.91
CA GLY A 64 0.95 -2.36 -0.25
C GLY A 64 2.27 -2.92 0.25
N LYS A 65 2.73 -4.09 -0.18
CA LYS A 65 3.92 -4.76 0.40
C LYS A 65 5.20 -3.92 0.33
N PHE A 66 5.50 -3.29 -0.80
CA PHE A 66 6.70 -2.46 -0.94
C PHE A 66 6.70 -1.26 0.02
N LEU A 67 5.51 -0.69 0.26
CA LEU A 67 5.35 0.48 1.10
C LEU A 67 5.26 0.14 2.58
N LEU A 68 4.82 -1.06 2.93
CA LEU A 68 4.60 -1.49 4.31
C LEU A 68 5.80 -2.23 4.92
N GLU A 69 6.64 -2.87 4.11
CA GLU A 69 7.83 -3.57 4.60
C GLU A 69 8.80 -2.65 5.37
N PRO A 70 9.07 -1.39 4.93
CA PRO A 70 9.87 -0.45 5.72
C PRO A 70 9.28 -0.17 7.10
N ILE A 71 7.94 -0.08 7.19
CA ILE A 71 7.24 0.18 8.45
C ILE A 71 7.48 -0.95 9.44
N LEU A 72 7.44 -2.19 8.98
CA LEU A 72 7.58 -3.37 9.83
C LEU A 72 8.88 -3.36 10.65
N HIS A 73 9.98 -2.91 10.05
CA HIS A 73 11.30 -2.95 10.66
C HIS A 73 11.74 -1.62 11.29
N SER A 74 11.00 -0.54 11.05
CA SER A 74 11.39 0.80 11.48
C SER A 74 10.20 1.64 11.96
N LEU A 75 9.19 1.00 12.55
CA LEU A 75 7.96 1.67 12.96
C LEU A 75 8.25 2.89 13.85
N ASP A 76 9.02 2.70 14.93
CA ASP A 76 9.32 3.75 15.90
C ASP A 76 10.16 4.89 15.31
N ARG A 77 10.92 4.64 14.25
CA ARG A 77 11.72 5.63 13.54
C ARG A 77 10.88 6.43 12.53
N LEU A 78 9.91 5.76 11.90
CA LEU A 78 9.10 6.34 10.82
C LEU A 78 7.79 6.97 11.31
N TYR A 79 7.36 6.63 12.52
CA TYR A 79 6.15 7.18 13.13
C TYR A 79 6.40 7.48 14.60
N ALA A 80 6.23 8.74 14.99
CA ALA A 80 6.34 9.19 16.36
C ALA A 80 4.98 9.62 16.90
N VAL A 81 4.85 9.65 18.21
CA VAL A 81 3.73 10.28 18.90
C VAL A 81 4.29 11.41 19.76
N SER A 82 3.74 12.59 19.63
CA SER A 82 4.01 13.71 20.53
C SER A 82 2.86 13.94 21.49
N THR A 83 3.15 14.42 22.67
CA THR A 83 2.16 14.84 23.68
C THR A 83 2.36 16.31 23.96
N ASP A 84 1.30 17.10 23.89
CA ASP A 84 1.35 18.53 24.24
C ASP A 84 1.30 18.75 25.76
N GLU A 85 1.44 20.00 26.20
CA GLU A 85 1.39 20.36 27.61
C GLU A 85 0.04 20.04 28.29
N ALA A 86 -1.02 19.93 27.52
CA ALA A 86 -2.36 19.56 27.98
C ALA A 86 -2.58 18.04 28.03
N GLY A 87 -1.58 17.24 27.61
CA GLY A 87 -1.66 15.79 27.57
C GLY A 87 -2.33 15.21 26.32
N ASN A 88 -2.59 16.05 25.30
CA ASN A 88 -3.16 15.53 24.05
C ASN A 88 -2.07 14.90 23.18
N GLU A 89 -2.34 13.70 22.72
CA GLU A 89 -1.45 12.98 21.82
C GLU A 89 -1.69 13.37 20.36
N LYS A 90 -0.61 13.35 19.56
CA LYS A 90 -0.62 13.57 18.12
C LYS A 90 0.31 12.60 17.41
N LEU A 91 -0.21 11.93 16.38
CA LEU A 91 0.60 11.09 15.50
C LEU A 91 1.44 11.97 14.56
N LEU A 92 2.74 11.70 14.51
CA LEU A 92 3.73 12.42 13.70
C LEU A 92 4.41 11.45 12.73
N PRO A 93 3.87 11.25 11.54
CA PRO A 93 4.57 10.51 10.49
C PRO A 93 5.87 11.23 10.11
N GLN A 94 6.98 10.50 10.16
CA GLN A 94 8.31 10.97 9.71
C GLN A 94 8.59 10.55 8.26
N ILE A 95 7.63 9.90 7.61
CA ILE A 95 7.71 9.46 6.23
C ILE A 95 6.38 9.74 5.54
N THR A 96 6.44 10.10 4.27
CA THR A 96 5.24 10.17 3.41
C THR A 96 5.16 8.92 2.55
N ILE A 97 4.07 8.19 2.67
CA ILE A 97 3.82 6.96 1.90
C ILE A 97 2.58 7.16 1.05
N SER A 98 2.71 6.90 -0.26
CA SER A 98 1.61 7.00 -1.22
C SER A 98 1.51 5.73 -2.04
N GLY A 99 0.43 5.00 -1.85
CA GLY A 99 0.10 3.80 -2.61
C GLY A 99 -1.13 4.02 -3.48
N PHE A 100 -0.97 3.84 -4.77
CA PHE A 100 -2.04 3.99 -5.74
C PHE A 100 -2.33 2.65 -6.41
N ASP A 101 -3.59 2.42 -6.73
CA ASP A 101 -4.00 1.32 -7.58
C ASP A 101 -5.20 1.74 -8.43
N LYS A 102 -5.47 1.02 -9.50
CA LYS A 102 -6.70 1.18 -10.26
C LYS A 102 -7.85 0.49 -9.52
N GLY A 103 -9.07 0.95 -9.75
CA GLY A 103 -10.27 0.39 -9.11
C GLY A 103 -11.35 0.07 -10.15
N PHE A 104 -10.93 -0.46 -11.31
CA PHE A 104 -11.83 -0.72 -12.42
C PHE A 104 -12.87 -1.79 -12.10
N ASP A 105 -12.48 -2.86 -11.42
CA ASP A 105 -13.39 -3.90 -10.98
C ASP A 105 -13.46 -4.03 -9.44
N LYS A 106 -14.42 -4.84 -8.97
CA LYS A 106 -14.65 -5.04 -7.53
C LYS A 106 -13.47 -5.73 -6.83
N ASP A 107 -12.71 -6.56 -7.53
CA ASP A 107 -11.56 -7.26 -6.94
C ASP A 107 -10.38 -6.32 -6.79
N GLU A 108 -10.16 -5.42 -7.75
CA GLU A 108 -9.16 -4.35 -7.67
C GLU A 108 -9.49 -3.38 -6.53
N GLN A 109 -10.77 -3.01 -6.34
CA GLN A 109 -11.21 -2.17 -5.22
C GLN A 109 -10.93 -2.83 -3.87
N LYS A 110 -11.08 -4.15 -3.76
CA LYS A 110 -10.73 -4.89 -2.55
C LYS A 110 -9.23 -4.78 -2.23
N THR A 111 -8.38 -4.73 -3.23
CA THR A 111 -6.92 -4.69 -3.07
C THR A 111 -6.48 -3.49 -2.21
N ILE A 112 -7.06 -2.32 -2.42
CA ILE A 112 -6.79 -1.13 -1.59
C ILE A 112 -7.30 -1.30 -0.14
N ILE A 113 -8.47 -1.91 0.03
CA ILE A 113 -8.98 -2.21 1.38
C ILE A 113 -7.99 -3.12 2.12
N LEU A 114 -7.39 -4.05 1.42
CA LEU A 114 -6.41 -4.98 1.96
C LEU A 114 -5.07 -4.31 2.28
N ALA A 115 -4.62 -3.36 1.45
CA ALA A 115 -3.44 -2.56 1.76
C ALA A 115 -3.64 -1.77 3.06
N LYS A 116 -4.81 -1.15 3.26
CA LYS A 116 -5.17 -0.46 4.51
C LYS A 116 -5.23 -1.41 5.69
N ALA A 117 -5.80 -2.60 5.52
CA ALA A 117 -5.88 -3.61 6.56
C ALA A 117 -4.50 -4.17 6.93
N ASN A 118 -3.59 -4.35 5.97
CA ASN A 118 -2.20 -4.70 6.24
C ASN A 118 -1.50 -3.61 7.06
N MET A 119 -1.68 -2.34 6.72
CA MET A 119 -1.12 -1.22 7.48
C MET A 119 -1.67 -1.20 8.93
N LEU A 120 -2.97 -1.43 9.11
CA LEU A 120 -3.58 -1.58 10.42
C LEU A 120 -2.92 -2.70 11.25
N ILE A 121 -2.64 -3.85 10.62
CA ILE A 121 -1.97 -4.97 11.29
C ILE A 121 -0.55 -4.59 11.70
N TYR A 122 0.22 -3.95 10.82
CA TYR A 122 1.59 -3.54 11.09
C TYR A 122 1.68 -2.48 12.19
N MET A 123 0.74 -1.57 12.25
CA MET A 123 0.67 -0.51 13.27
C MET A 123 -0.15 -0.90 14.51
N SER A 124 -0.63 -2.14 14.62
CA SER A 124 -1.54 -2.57 15.70
C SER A 124 -0.95 -2.41 17.10
N GLY A 125 0.37 -2.55 17.26
CA GLY A 125 1.06 -2.29 18.54
C GLY A 125 0.92 -0.83 18.96
N MET A 126 1.30 0.10 18.09
CA MET A 126 1.21 1.54 18.33
C MET A 126 -0.24 2.00 18.57
N ILE A 127 -1.20 1.46 17.81
CA ILE A 127 -2.63 1.77 18.02
C ILE A 127 -3.11 1.31 19.42
N LYS A 128 -2.62 0.17 19.89
CA LYS A 128 -2.93 -0.36 21.22
C LYS A 128 -2.35 0.52 22.33
N GLU A 129 -1.14 1.03 22.13
CA GLU A 129 -0.45 1.91 23.07
C GLU A 129 -1.09 3.30 23.11
N HIS A 130 -1.62 3.79 21.99
CA HIS A 130 -2.20 5.12 21.81
C HIS A 130 -3.66 5.06 21.33
N PRO A 131 -4.60 4.52 22.11
CA PRO A 131 -5.99 4.33 21.67
C PRO A 131 -6.72 5.65 21.35
N GLY A 132 -6.28 6.77 21.93
CA GLY A 132 -6.79 8.11 21.62
C GLY A 132 -6.52 8.57 20.19
N LEU A 133 -5.53 7.98 19.51
CA LEU A 133 -5.14 8.32 18.15
C LEU A 133 -5.88 7.54 17.06
N THR A 134 -6.86 6.69 17.39
CA THR A 134 -7.55 5.81 16.42
C THR A 134 -8.05 6.56 15.17
N LYS A 135 -8.58 7.78 15.35
CA LYS A 135 -9.04 8.61 14.23
C LYS A 135 -7.88 9.05 13.33
N GLN A 136 -6.76 9.46 13.91
CA GLN A 136 -5.58 9.89 13.16
C GLN A 136 -4.94 8.72 12.39
N PHE A 137 -4.93 7.51 12.96
CA PHE A 137 -4.52 6.30 12.24
C PHE A 137 -5.44 6.01 11.05
N ALA A 138 -6.76 6.10 11.23
CA ALA A 138 -7.71 5.88 10.14
C ALA A 138 -7.53 6.91 9.01
N GLU A 139 -7.29 8.18 9.34
CA GLU A 139 -6.99 9.23 8.37
C GLU A 139 -5.66 8.96 7.63
N LEU A 140 -4.62 8.53 8.35
CA LEU A 140 -3.34 8.13 7.78
C LEU A 140 -3.53 7.00 6.76
N PHE A 141 -4.24 5.91 7.10
CA PHE A 141 -4.45 4.78 6.20
C PHE A 141 -5.23 5.17 4.94
N ASN A 142 -6.22 6.03 5.10
CA ASN A 142 -7.00 6.54 3.98
C ASN A 142 -6.19 7.45 3.06
N LYS A 143 -5.26 8.23 3.60
CA LYS A 143 -4.36 9.08 2.84
C LYS A 143 -3.27 8.28 2.13
N THR A 144 -2.76 7.23 2.79
CA THR A 144 -1.66 6.40 2.26
C THR A 144 -2.09 5.58 1.05
N PHE A 145 -3.28 4.98 1.08
CA PHE A 145 -3.74 4.08 0.00
C PHE A 145 -5.01 4.59 -0.66
N THR A 146 -4.92 4.89 -1.95
CA THR A 146 -6.03 5.45 -2.71
C THR A 146 -6.26 4.72 -4.04
N LEU A 147 -7.52 4.66 -4.46
CA LEU A 147 -7.88 4.26 -5.82
C LEU A 147 -7.72 5.48 -6.72
N GLN A 148 -6.83 5.38 -7.71
CA GLN A 148 -6.52 6.50 -8.57
C GLN A 148 -7.63 6.76 -9.60
N THR A 149 -8.24 5.69 -10.13
CA THR A 149 -9.28 5.80 -11.16
C THR A 149 -10.10 4.52 -11.26
N ASN A 150 -11.31 4.65 -11.80
CA ASN A 150 -12.15 3.53 -12.22
C ASN A 150 -11.92 3.14 -13.69
N SER A 151 -10.86 3.64 -14.31
CA SER A 151 -10.49 3.33 -15.69
C SER A 151 -9.53 2.15 -15.76
N ILE A 152 -9.62 1.36 -16.83
CA ILE A 152 -8.65 0.30 -17.15
C ILE A 152 -7.22 0.86 -17.32
N LEU A 153 -7.09 2.14 -17.65
CA LEU A 153 -5.79 2.82 -17.82
C LEU A 153 -5.07 3.07 -16.49
N GLY A 154 -5.77 2.99 -15.34
CA GLY A 154 -5.16 3.24 -14.04
C GLY A 154 -4.52 4.64 -13.96
N THR A 155 -3.27 4.71 -13.50
CA THR A 155 -2.50 5.95 -13.36
C THR A 155 -2.18 6.62 -14.70
N LEU A 156 -2.28 5.91 -15.84
CA LEU A 156 -2.14 6.53 -17.17
C LEU A 156 -3.29 7.48 -17.46
N ALA A 157 -4.52 7.18 -17.03
CA ALA A 157 -5.65 8.08 -17.22
C ALA A 157 -5.64 9.28 -16.26
N LYS A 158 -5.00 9.11 -15.10
CA LYS A 158 -4.84 10.16 -14.10
C LYS A 158 -3.42 10.14 -13.57
N PRO A 159 -2.47 10.78 -14.24
CA PRO A 159 -1.08 10.82 -13.83
C PRO A 159 -0.91 11.34 -12.41
N ILE A 160 0.04 10.76 -11.69
CA ILE A 160 0.53 11.26 -10.41
C ILE A 160 1.47 12.41 -10.75
N THR A 161 1.18 13.60 -10.21
CA THR A 161 1.95 14.83 -10.49
C THR A 161 2.90 15.19 -9.36
N GLU A 162 2.75 14.55 -8.21
CA GLU A 162 3.64 14.72 -7.07
C GLU A 162 5.00 14.08 -7.35
N GLU A 163 6.06 14.73 -6.87
CA GLU A 163 7.42 14.19 -6.89
C GLU A 163 7.68 13.37 -5.63
N TYR A 164 8.43 12.28 -5.76
CA TYR A 164 8.79 11.38 -4.67
C TYR A 164 10.29 11.12 -4.67
N ASP A 165 10.86 11.00 -3.47
CA ASP A 165 12.28 10.64 -3.31
C ASP A 165 12.55 9.21 -3.79
N LEU A 166 11.57 8.32 -3.67
CA LEU A 166 11.71 6.92 -4.04
C LEU A 166 10.41 6.35 -4.61
N ILE A 167 10.51 5.63 -5.73
CA ILE A 167 9.42 4.87 -6.31
C ILE A 167 9.80 3.38 -6.26
N LEU A 168 9.00 2.59 -5.54
CA LEU A 168 9.14 1.14 -5.43
C LEU A 168 7.88 0.49 -5.99
N THR A 169 7.98 -0.19 -7.12
CA THR A 169 6.80 -0.78 -7.75
C THR A 169 7.12 -2.07 -8.50
N ASN A 170 6.14 -2.94 -8.57
CA ASN A 170 6.10 -4.08 -9.48
C ASN A 170 4.79 -4.01 -10.28
N PRO A 171 4.75 -3.24 -11.37
CA PRO A 171 3.53 -3.06 -12.14
C PRO A 171 3.07 -4.38 -12.77
N PRO A 172 1.76 -4.55 -13.02
CA PRO A 172 1.25 -5.75 -13.64
C PRO A 172 1.86 -5.95 -15.04
N TYR A 173 2.25 -7.19 -15.34
CA TYR A 173 2.73 -7.54 -16.67
C TYR A 173 1.57 -7.42 -17.68
N VAL A 174 1.87 -6.88 -18.86
CA VAL A 174 0.90 -6.80 -19.95
C VAL A 174 0.60 -8.22 -20.44
N MET A 175 -0.56 -8.74 -20.05
CA MET A 175 -1.06 -10.05 -20.49
C MET A 175 -2.23 -9.87 -21.45
N SER A 176 -2.92 -10.96 -21.79
CA SER A 176 -4.10 -10.99 -22.67
C SER A 176 -5.11 -9.89 -22.31
N GLY A 177 -5.27 -8.90 -23.16
CA GLY A 177 -6.04 -7.68 -22.91
C GLY A 177 -5.31 -6.40 -23.37
N SER A 178 -4.08 -6.57 -23.87
CA SER A 178 -3.30 -5.45 -24.43
C SER A 178 -3.99 -4.76 -25.62
N SER A 179 -4.89 -5.45 -26.33
CA SER A 179 -5.75 -4.84 -27.35
C SER A 179 -6.65 -3.76 -26.76
N ASN A 180 -7.32 -4.03 -25.63
CA ASN A 180 -8.22 -3.08 -24.99
C ASN A 180 -7.44 -1.87 -24.45
N LEU A 181 -6.25 -2.10 -23.90
CA LEU A 181 -5.39 -0.99 -23.42
C LEU A 181 -4.93 -0.11 -24.59
N LYS A 182 -4.51 -0.71 -25.70
CA LYS A 182 -4.14 0.03 -26.93
C LYS A 182 -5.31 0.83 -27.49
N GLU A 183 -6.50 0.23 -27.51
CA GLU A 183 -7.73 0.92 -27.95
C GLU A 183 -8.09 2.09 -27.06
N GLU A 184 -7.95 1.96 -25.73
CA GLU A 184 -8.20 3.07 -24.80
C GLU A 184 -7.14 4.17 -24.91
N ILE A 185 -5.86 3.83 -25.05
CA ILE A 185 -4.79 4.80 -25.32
C ILE A 185 -5.04 5.54 -26.64
N ALA A 186 -5.53 4.83 -27.66
CA ALA A 186 -5.87 5.41 -28.97
C ALA A 186 -7.03 6.41 -28.93
N LYS A 187 -7.83 6.42 -27.88
CA LYS A 187 -8.91 7.41 -27.68
C LYS A 187 -8.45 8.68 -27.00
N ASP A 188 -7.26 8.67 -26.38
CA ASP A 188 -6.71 9.80 -25.61
C ASP A 188 -5.53 10.43 -26.33
N ASP A 189 -5.72 11.64 -26.86
CA ASP A 189 -4.70 12.35 -27.64
C ASP A 189 -3.46 12.73 -26.82
N ALA A 190 -3.61 12.89 -25.49
CA ALA A 190 -2.49 13.17 -24.61
C ALA A 190 -1.60 11.93 -24.42
N LEU A 191 -2.21 10.74 -24.42
CA LEU A 191 -1.49 9.47 -24.24
C LEU A 191 -0.87 8.95 -25.55
N LYS A 192 -1.50 9.19 -26.71
CA LYS A 192 -0.99 8.75 -28.03
C LYS A 192 0.47 9.13 -28.26
N LYS A 193 0.87 10.33 -27.86
CA LYS A 193 2.24 10.83 -28.08
C LYS A 193 3.32 10.08 -27.30
N TYR A 194 2.96 9.32 -26.27
CA TYR A 194 3.89 8.52 -25.46
C TYR A 194 3.96 7.06 -25.89
N PHE A 195 3.02 6.60 -26.74
CA PHE A 195 2.86 5.21 -27.13
C PHE A 195 2.80 5.00 -28.65
N SER A 196 3.17 6.01 -29.40
CA SER A 196 3.27 5.97 -30.89
C SER A 196 4.57 5.34 -31.35
#